data_da2e5e073fa17559c83ebd2fdf59a357
#
_entry.id   da2e5e073fa17559c83ebd2fdf59a357
#
_cell.length_a   1.000
_cell.length_b   1.000
_cell.length_c   1.000
_cell.angle_alpha   90.00
_cell.angle_beta   90.00
_cell.angle_gamma   90.00
#
_symmetry.space_group_name_H-M   'P 1'
#
loop_
_entity.id
_entity.type
_entity.pdbx_description
1 polymer ?
#
loop_
_entity_poly.entity_id
_entity_poly.type
_entity_poly.pdbx_seq_one_letter_code
_entity_poly.pdbx_strand_id
1 'polypeptide(L)'
;MSILKKSIIASAALALPLAVSANSKLEKMMKDPSQWVQQSGDYAGHRYSTLDQINKSNVSSLKVAWSFSTGVLRGHEGSPLVIGDTMYVHTAIPNIVYALDLNDNQRIIWKYNPVKGGKYPGGETMDRVISVMCCDNVNRGVNYHPNGTIVLHAADTSVIALDAKTGKEKWVTTNLHAGTGKYGVSASTGSGQPFIIKDTVGVGCSGAEFGVRCNWTSYNIKNGKRLWRAYSMGPDKDMLVDPNKTTSMLKPIGKDSS
;
A
#
# COMPACT_ATOMS: atom_id res chain seq x y z
N MET A 1 11.19 -47.67 -57.41
CA MET A 1 11.73 -47.15 -56.12
C MET A 1 11.00 -45.85 -55.78
N SER A 2 10.03 -45.96 -54.90
CA SER A 2 9.18 -44.77 -54.45
C SER A 2 9.72 -44.28 -53.12
N ILE A 3 10.17 -43.02 -53.06
CA ILE A 3 10.66 -42.38 -51.85
C ILE A 3 9.48 -41.73 -51.17
N LEU A 4 9.01 -42.33 -50.07
CA LEU A 4 8.01 -41.74 -49.19
C LEU A 4 8.64 -40.57 -48.42
N LYS A 5 8.23 -39.33 -48.71
CA LYS A 5 8.55 -38.16 -47.91
C LYS A 5 7.67 -38.18 -46.66
N LYS A 6 8.27 -38.43 -45.50
CA LYS A 6 7.61 -38.24 -44.20
C LYS A 6 7.59 -36.72 -43.85
N SER A 7 6.45 -36.13 -43.91
CA SER A 7 6.24 -34.76 -43.40
C SER A 7 6.15 -34.82 -41.88
N ILE A 8 7.11 -34.19 -41.20
CA ILE A 8 7.07 -33.97 -39.76
C ILE A 8 6.26 -32.68 -39.53
N ILE A 9 5.06 -32.83 -39.04
CA ILE A 9 4.27 -31.68 -38.56
C ILE A 9 4.78 -31.33 -37.15
N ALA A 10 5.57 -30.28 -37.05
CA ALA A 10 5.97 -29.70 -35.76
C ALA A 10 4.79 -28.92 -35.20
N SER A 11 4.09 -29.48 -34.22
CA SER A 11 3.09 -28.74 -33.44
C SER A 11 3.79 -27.75 -32.56
N ALA A 12 3.81 -26.47 -32.94
CA ALA A 12 4.22 -25.39 -32.07
C ALA A 12 3.13 -25.21 -31.01
N ALA A 13 3.37 -25.71 -29.80
CA ALA A 13 2.55 -25.36 -28.64
C ALA A 13 2.76 -23.89 -28.33
N LEU A 14 1.77 -23.06 -28.65
CA LEU A 14 1.71 -21.67 -28.16
C LEU A 14 1.56 -21.74 -26.63
N ALA A 15 2.65 -21.53 -25.91
CA ALA A 15 2.59 -21.25 -24.47
C ALA A 15 1.98 -19.86 -24.30
N LEU A 16 0.68 -19.79 -24.08
CA LEU A 16 0.03 -18.57 -23.61
C LEU A 16 0.68 -18.18 -22.27
N PRO A 17 1.16 -16.94 -22.12
CA PRO A 17 1.67 -16.50 -20.83
C PRO A 17 0.52 -16.59 -19.83
N LEU A 18 0.67 -17.46 -18.83
CA LEU A 18 -0.22 -17.46 -17.67
C LEU A 18 -0.12 -16.07 -17.05
N ALA A 19 -1.18 -15.26 -17.20
CA ALA A 19 -1.29 -13.98 -16.54
C ALA A 19 -1.21 -14.24 -15.03
N VAL A 20 -0.07 -13.88 -14.44
CA VAL A 20 0.12 -14.03 -12.99
C VAL A 20 -0.68 -12.91 -12.33
N SER A 21 -1.86 -13.25 -11.80
CA SER A 21 -2.67 -12.33 -11.00
C SER A 21 -1.91 -11.84 -9.77
N ALA A 22 -1.98 -10.55 -9.49
CA ALA A 22 -1.38 -9.95 -8.30
C ALA A 22 -2.05 -10.44 -7.00
N ASN A 23 -3.37 -10.60 -7.00
CA ASN A 23 -4.18 -11.27 -5.99
C ASN A 23 -5.59 -11.49 -6.55
N SER A 24 -5.88 -12.70 -7.03
CA SER A 24 -7.14 -13.01 -7.74
C SER A 24 -8.41 -12.71 -6.94
N LYS A 25 -8.37 -12.91 -5.61
CA LYS A 25 -9.51 -12.60 -4.74
C LYS A 25 -9.71 -11.09 -4.60
N LEU A 26 -8.63 -10.34 -4.41
CA LEU A 26 -8.69 -8.88 -4.31
C LEU A 26 -9.12 -8.25 -5.65
N GLU A 27 -8.59 -8.76 -6.77
CA GLU A 27 -8.99 -8.33 -8.12
C GLU A 27 -10.47 -8.57 -8.40
N LYS A 28 -11.03 -9.69 -7.91
CA LYS A 28 -12.47 -9.95 -7.99
C LYS A 28 -13.27 -8.93 -7.18
N MET A 29 -12.80 -8.59 -5.97
CA MET A 29 -13.43 -7.57 -5.12
C MET A 29 -13.36 -6.16 -5.74
N MET A 30 -12.26 -5.81 -6.42
CA MET A 30 -12.11 -4.54 -7.13
C MET A 30 -13.13 -4.35 -8.27
N LYS A 31 -13.67 -5.44 -8.82
CA LYS A 31 -14.69 -5.40 -9.88
C LYS A 31 -16.10 -5.25 -9.33
N ASP A 32 -16.29 -5.39 -8.04
CA ASP A 32 -17.57 -5.20 -7.38
C ASP A 32 -17.78 -3.71 -7.07
N PRO A 33 -18.68 -3.00 -7.75
CA PRO A 33 -18.84 -1.56 -7.59
C PRO A 33 -19.43 -1.16 -6.24
N SER A 34 -19.99 -2.11 -5.48
CA SER A 34 -20.48 -1.88 -4.11
C SER A 34 -19.35 -1.74 -3.08
N GLN A 35 -18.10 -2.00 -3.48
CA GLN A 35 -16.93 -1.97 -2.62
C GLN A 35 -15.87 -1.02 -3.17
N TRP A 36 -14.96 -0.57 -2.29
CA TRP A 36 -13.77 0.21 -2.65
C TRP A 36 -12.57 -0.31 -1.86
N VAL A 37 -12.04 -1.45 -2.31
CA VAL A 37 -11.07 -2.26 -1.56
C VAL A 37 -9.62 -1.83 -1.74
N GLN A 38 -9.37 -0.88 -2.63
CA GLN A 38 -8.06 -0.32 -2.95
C GLN A 38 -8.19 1.21 -3.07
N GLN A 39 -7.24 1.97 -2.56
CA GLN A 39 -7.31 3.43 -2.57
C GLN A 39 -7.55 4.03 -3.96
N SER A 40 -6.92 3.47 -4.98
CA SER A 40 -7.06 3.93 -6.37
C SER A 40 -8.11 3.15 -7.17
N GLY A 41 -8.98 2.37 -6.51
CA GLY A 41 -9.99 1.53 -7.13
C GLY A 41 -9.43 0.17 -7.55
N ASP A 42 -8.36 0.17 -8.32
CA ASP A 42 -7.70 -1.03 -8.84
C ASP A 42 -6.17 -0.89 -8.89
N TYR A 43 -5.47 -1.93 -9.33
CA TYR A 43 -4.02 -1.94 -9.49
C TYR A 43 -3.50 -1.03 -10.60
N ALA A 44 -4.34 -0.67 -11.58
CA ALA A 44 -4.00 0.29 -12.62
C ALA A 44 -4.17 1.75 -12.18
N GLY A 45 -4.80 1.97 -11.01
CA GLY A 45 -4.97 3.30 -10.44
C GLY A 45 -6.01 4.15 -11.18
N HIS A 46 -7.03 3.52 -11.77
CA HIS A 46 -8.02 4.22 -12.60
C HIS A 46 -8.87 5.22 -11.81
N ARG A 47 -9.09 5.01 -10.51
CA ARG A 47 -9.94 5.86 -9.65
C ARG A 47 -11.35 6.05 -10.24
N TYR A 48 -11.85 5.05 -10.92
CA TYR A 48 -13.11 5.08 -11.63
C TYR A 48 -14.14 4.12 -11.01
N SER A 49 -15.37 4.59 -10.83
CA SER A 49 -16.50 3.77 -10.40
C SER A 49 -17.44 3.54 -11.57
N THR A 50 -17.96 2.32 -11.70
CA THR A 50 -19.00 1.97 -12.67
C THR A 50 -20.42 2.26 -12.16
N LEU A 51 -20.57 2.80 -10.94
CA LEU A 51 -21.86 3.25 -10.41
C LEU A 51 -22.36 4.46 -11.20
N ASP A 52 -23.67 4.50 -11.50
CA ASP A 52 -24.31 5.50 -12.33
C ASP A 52 -25.49 6.22 -11.66
N GLN A 53 -25.75 5.93 -10.36
CA GLN A 53 -26.79 6.60 -9.60
C GLN A 53 -26.61 8.13 -9.55
N ILE A 54 -25.34 8.59 -9.56
CA ILE A 54 -25.01 10.01 -9.67
C ILE A 54 -24.61 10.29 -11.10
N ASN A 55 -25.32 11.20 -11.77
CA ASN A 55 -25.13 11.55 -13.17
C ASN A 55 -25.44 13.03 -13.42
N LYS A 56 -25.31 13.49 -14.67
CA LYS A 56 -25.48 14.90 -15.05
C LYS A 56 -26.86 15.47 -14.73
N SER A 57 -27.89 14.62 -14.65
CA SER A 57 -29.27 15.08 -14.38
C SER A 57 -29.56 15.31 -12.90
N ASN A 58 -28.79 14.72 -11.99
CA ASN A 58 -29.07 14.76 -10.55
C ASN A 58 -27.91 15.26 -9.68
N VAL A 59 -26.70 15.43 -10.24
CA VAL A 59 -25.51 15.86 -9.48
C VAL A 59 -25.70 17.20 -8.77
N SER A 60 -26.49 18.12 -9.35
CA SER A 60 -26.79 19.42 -8.74
C SER A 60 -27.71 19.36 -7.51
N SER A 61 -28.41 18.23 -7.32
CA SER A 61 -29.31 18.00 -6.17
C SER A 61 -28.67 17.22 -5.02
N LEU A 62 -27.37 16.88 -5.12
CA LEU A 62 -26.67 16.19 -4.05
C LEU A 62 -26.66 17.00 -2.76
N LYS A 63 -26.85 16.29 -1.67
CA LYS A 63 -26.78 16.83 -0.30
C LYS A 63 -25.84 15.98 0.54
N VAL A 64 -25.26 16.59 1.58
CA VAL A 64 -24.49 15.84 2.58
C VAL A 64 -25.43 14.84 3.27
N ALA A 65 -25.14 13.56 3.15
CA ALA A 65 -25.90 12.50 3.80
C ALA A 65 -25.49 12.36 5.28
N TRP A 66 -24.20 12.46 5.54
CA TRP A 66 -23.63 12.40 6.89
C TRP A 66 -22.20 12.96 6.89
N SER A 67 -21.65 13.19 8.08
CA SER A 67 -20.27 13.61 8.27
C SER A 67 -19.67 12.85 9.45
N PHE A 68 -18.36 12.59 9.40
CA PHE A 68 -17.61 11.94 10.45
C PHE A 68 -16.41 12.79 10.86
N SER A 69 -16.32 13.13 12.15
CA SER A 69 -15.17 13.85 12.70
C SER A 69 -14.08 12.88 13.14
N THR A 70 -12.92 12.96 12.53
CA THR A 70 -11.76 12.12 12.88
C THR A 70 -11.06 12.59 14.16
N GLY A 71 -11.32 13.83 14.62
CA GLY A 71 -10.62 14.47 15.72
C GLY A 71 -9.18 14.87 15.40
N VAL A 72 -8.77 14.87 14.13
CA VAL A 72 -7.44 15.26 13.67
C VAL A 72 -7.54 16.44 12.72
N LEU A 73 -6.89 17.56 13.08
CA LEU A 73 -6.94 18.85 12.36
C LEU A 73 -5.80 18.99 11.34
N ARG A 74 -5.39 17.89 10.69
CA ARG A 74 -4.35 17.90 9.66
C ARG A 74 -4.92 17.41 8.33
N GLY A 75 -4.22 17.68 7.23
CA GLY A 75 -4.65 17.30 5.89
C GLY A 75 -4.89 15.79 5.76
N HIS A 76 -6.06 15.40 5.23
CA HIS A 76 -6.45 14.03 4.96
C HIS A 76 -6.36 13.80 3.45
N GLU A 77 -5.32 13.07 3.00
CA GLU A 77 -5.05 12.85 1.58
C GLU A 77 -5.44 11.45 1.09
N GLY A 78 -5.80 10.55 1.98
CA GLY A 78 -6.13 9.18 1.62
C GLY A 78 -7.62 8.96 1.37
N SER A 79 -7.93 8.01 0.51
CA SER A 79 -9.30 7.55 0.31
C SER A 79 -9.70 6.55 1.39
N PRO A 80 -10.94 6.58 1.88
CA PRO A 80 -11.47 5.49 2.69
C PRO A 80 -11.55 4.20 1.86
N LEU A 81 -11.49 3.05 2.53
CA LEU A 81 -11.81 1.76 1.93
C LEU A 81 -13.21 1.35 2.34
N VAL A 82 -13.92 0.64 1.46
CA VAL A 82 -15.21 0.02 1.76
C VAL A 82 -15.12 -1.47 1.45
N ILE A 83 -15.30 -2.30 2.48
CA ILE A 83 -15.26 -3.76 2.39
C ILE A 83 -16.56 -4.31 2.97
N GLY A 84 -17.48 -4.74 2.10
CA GLY A 84 -18.85 -5.02 2.51
C GLY A 84 -19.46 -3.77 3.15
N ASP A 85 -20.06 -3.94 4.33
CA ASP A 85 -20.71 -2.83 5.05
C ASP A 85 -19.80 -2.07 6.01
N THR A 86 -18.49 -2.24 5.90
CA THR A 86 -17.53 -1.57 6.77
C THR A 86 -16.69 -0.56 5.97
N MET A 87 -16.69 0.69 6.41
CA MET A 87 -15.80 1.73 5.91
C MET A 87 -14.59 1.87 6.83
N TYR A 88 -13.38 1.83 6.26
CA TYR A 88 -12.13 2.09 6.98
C TYR A 88 -11.63 3.48 6.64
N VAL A 89 -11.53 4.32 7.66
CA VAL A 89 -11.03 5.70 7.57
C VAL A 89 -9.73 5.79 8.35
N HIS A 90 -8.75 6.45 7.78
CA HIS A 90 -7.47 6.71 8.45
C HIS A 90 -7.22 8.21 8.54
N THR A 91 -6.27 8.60 9.40
CA THR A 91 -5.91 10.01 9.59
C THR A 91 -4.46 10.28 9.22
N ALA A 92 -4.13 11.55 9.00
CA ALA A 92 -2.77 12.05 9.15
C ALA A 92 -2.22 11.69 10.55
N ILE A 93 -1.02 12.17 10.92
CA ILE A 93 -0.52 11.97 12.30
C ILE A 93 -1.63 12.31 13.31
N PRO A 94 -1.92 11.43 14.28
CA PRO A 94 -1.15 10.27 14.74
C PRO A 94 -1.42 8.93 14.03
N ASN A 95 -2.01 8.93 12.84
CA ASN A 95 -2.31 7.75 12.01
C ASN A 95 -3.37 6.82 12.61
N ILE A 96 -4.43 7.41 13.16
CA ILE A 96 -5.56 6.65 13.68
C ILE A 96 -6.29 5.96 12.53
N VAL A 97 -6.75 4.74 12.78
CA VAL A 97 -7.63 4.00 11.87
C VAL A 97 -8.96 3.76 12.57
N TYR A 98 -10.04 4.01 11.85
CA TYR A 98 -11.41 3.74 12.28
C TYR A 98 -12.04 2.71 11.35
N ALA A 99 -12.86 1.81 11.90
CA ALA A 99 -13.83 1.03 11.16
C ALA A 99 -15.22 1.53 11.52
N LEU A 100 -15.99 1.90 10.51
CA LEU A 100 -17.34 2.44 10.66
C LEU A 100 -18.34 1.46 10.05
N ASP A 101 -19.46 1.25 10.74
CA ASP A 101 -20.58 0.44 10.28
C ASP A 101 -21.49 1.29 9.38
N LEU A 102 -21.55 0.97 8.11
CA LEU A 102 -22.37 1.72 7.15
C LEU A 102 -23.87 1.45 7.30
N ASN A 103 -24.26 0.37 7.97
CA ASN A 103 -25.66 -0.01 8.23
C ASN A 103 -26.20 0.53 9.57
N ASP A 104 -25.33 1.09 10.42
CA ASP A 104 -25.72 1.57 11.76
C ASP A 104 -25.19 2.99 11.99
N ASN A 105 -25.71 3.96 11.25
CA ASN A 105 -25.41 5.39 11.39
C ASN A 105 -23.91 5.73 11.48
N GLN A 106 -23.08 5.01 10.76
CA GLN A 106 -21.64 5.12 10.76
C GLN A 106 -21.01 4.96 12.16
N ARG A 107 -21.62 4.13 12.99
CA ARG A 107 -21.13 3.80 14.34
C ARG A 107 -19.70 3.26 14.25
N ILE A 108 -18.84 3.70 15.15
CA ILE A 108 -17.47 3.20 15.26
C ILE A 108 -17.53 1.74 15.76
N ILE A 109 -17.14 0.78 14.90
CA ILE A 109 -16.96 -0.63 15.28
C ILE A 109 -15.71 -0.75 16.15
N TRP A 110 -14.60 -0.16 15.67
CA TRP A 110 -13.35 -0.08 16.41
C TRP A 110 -12.52 1.13 15.98
N LYS A 111 -11.63 1.53 16.88
CA LYS A 111 -10.64 2.59 16.66
C LYS A 111 -9.28 2.05 17.06
N TYR A 112 -8.29 2.22 16.21
CA TYR A 112 -6.89 1.91 16.51
C TYR A 112 -6.06 3.19 16.48
N ASN A 113 -5.27 3.42 17.54
CA ASN A 113 -4.29 4.51 17.59
C ASN A 113 -2.90 3.88 17.79
N PRO A 114 -1.97 4.02 16.82
CA PRO A 114 -0.62 3.46 16.96
C PRO A 114 0.21 4.14 18.05
N VAL A 115 -0.08 5.40 18.37
CA VAL A 115 0.68 6.15 19.39
C VAL A 115 0.18 5.80 20.79
N LYS A 116 1.07 5.18 21.57
CA LYS A 116 0.82 4.80 22.96
C LYS A 116 1.87 5.46 23.85
N GLY A 117 1.44 6.23 24.87
CA GLY A 117 2.37 6.97 25.73
C GLY A 117 3.26 7.97 24.98
N GLY A 118 2.72 8.59 23.89
CA GLY A 118 3.46 9.56 23.08
C GLY A 118 4.46 8.96 22.08
N LYS A 119 4.53 7.62 21.97
CA LYS A 119 5.46 6.91 21.08
C LYS A 119 4.73 6.01 20.08
N TYR A 120 5.31 5.91 18.88
CA TYR A 120 4.95 4.92 17.89
C TYR A 120 5.51 3.53 18.21
N PRO A 121 5.00 2.47 17.57
CA PRO A 121 5.51 1.10 17.78
C PRO A 121 7.00 0.91 17.45
N GLY A 122 7.56 1.69 16.52
CA GLY A 122 8.99 1.71 16.20
C GLY A 122 9.87 2.40 17.24
N GLY A 123 9.25 2.97 18.28
CA GLY A 123 9.95 3.61 19.40
C GLY A 123 10.10 5.14 19.26
N GLU A 124 9.84 5.71 18.09
CA GLU A 124 9.94 7.16 17.86
C GLU A 124 8.81 7.91 18.56
N THR A 125 9.14 9.08 19.12
CA THR A 125 8.14 9.97 19.68
C THR A 125 7.37 10.69 18.57
N MET A 126 6.12 11.05 18.86
CA MET A 126 5.30 11.80 17.89
C MET A 126 5.94 13.14 17.52
N ASP A 127 6.46 13.89 18.48
CA ASP A 127 7.12 15.18 18.24
C ASP A 127 8.34 15.04 17.34
N ARG A 128 9.11 13.96 17.56
CA ARG A 128 10.26 13.66 16.75
C ARG A 128 9.88 13.40 15.28
N VAL A 129 8.85 12.60 15.07
CA VAL A 129 8.37 12.28 13.72
C VAL A 129 7.82 13.54 13.04
N ILE A 130 7.05 14.35 13.75
CA ILE A 130 6.50 15.63 13.24
C ILE A 130 7.62 16.55 12.77
N SER A 131 8.75 16.61 13.48
CA SER A 131 9.86 17.54 13.17
C SER A 131 10.58 17.22 11.85
N VAL A 132 10.43 16.01 11.31
CA VAL A 132 11.12 15.55 10.09
C VAL A 132 10.16 15.09 8.98
N MET A 133 8.87 15.11 9.23
CA MET A 133 7.88 14.70 8.23
C MET A 133 7.43 15.88 7.39
N CYS A 134 7.38 15.71 6.08
CA CYS A 134 6.89 16.74 5.16
C CYS A 134 5.34 16.78 5.09
N CYS A 135 4.83 17.75 4.33
CA CYS A 135 3.54 17.68 3.67
C CYS A 135 2.35 17.63 4.63
N ASP A 136 2.37 18.47 5.67
CA ASP A 136 1.37 18.52 6.76
C ASP A 136 1.17 17.18 7.49
N ASN A 137 2.24 16.37 7.56
CA ASN A 137 2.25 15.10 8.29
C ASN A 137 1.22 14.09 7.77
N VAL A 138 1.05 14.09 6.46
CA VAL A 138 0.05 13.29 5.72
C VAL A 138 0.28 11.78 5.84
N ASN A 139 -0.83 11.04 5.76
CA ASN A 139 -0.83 9.60 5.48
C ASN A 139 -1.81 9.32 4.35
N ARG A 140 -1.38 8.55 3.32
CA ARG A 140 -2.18 8.32 2.10
C ARG A 140 -3.04 7.07 2.15
N GLY A 141 -3.04 6.35 3.26
CA GLY A 141 -4.05 5.32 3.41
C GLY A 141 -3.60 4.02 4.05
N VAL A 142 -4.61 3.24 4.32
CA VAL A 142 -4.49 1.82 4.66
C VAL A 142 -4.77 0.98 3.43
N ASN A 143 -4.40 -0.31 3.48
CA ASN A 143 -4.79 -1.24 2.44
C ASN A 143 -5.36 -2.53 3.04
N TYR A 144 -6.15 -3.25 2.26
CA TYR A 144 -6.86 -4.45 2.68
C TYR A 144 -6.31 -5.70 1.97
N HIS A 145 -6.09 -6.75 2.75
CA HIS A 145 -5.81 -8.08 2.21
C HIS A 145 -7.01 -9.02 2.47
N PRO A 146 -7.41 -9.87 1.48
CA PRO A 146 -8.60 -10.71 1.56
C PRO A 146 -8.58 -11.81 2.65
N ASN A 147 -7.49 -11.96 3.39
CA ASN A 147 -7.46 -12.79 4.61
C ASN A 147 -8.02 -12.05 5.84
N GLY A 148 -8.66 -10.90 5.67
CA GLY A 148 -9.19 -10.08 6.76
C GLY A 148 -8.14 -9.24 7.49
N THR A 149 -7.16 -8.70 6.77
CA THR A 149 -6.11 -7.84 7.35
C THR A 149 -6.16 -6.44 6.76
N ILE A 150 -6.23 -5.43 7.61
CA ILE A 150 -5.95 -4.04 7.28
C ILE A 150 -4.48 -3.75 7.59
N VAL A 151 -3.77 -3.12 6.68
CA VAL A 151 -2.36 -2.73 6.88
C VAL A 151 -2.23 -1.23 6.86
N LEU A 152 -1.54 -0.70 7.85
CA LEU A 152 -1.16 0.70 8.00
C LEU A 152 0.37 0.82 7.92
N HIS A 153 0.86 1.83 7.21
CA HIS A 153 2.25 2.28 7.27
C HIS A 153 2.27 3.59 8.05
N ALA A 154 2.69 3.55 9.30
CA ALA A 154 2.66 4.70 10.19
C ALA A 154 3.83 5.65 9.94
N ALA A 155 3.71 6.86 10.46
CA ALA A 155 4.65 7.96 10.22
C ALA A 155 6.08 7.66 10.68
N ASP A 156 6.25 6.87 11.74
CA ASP A 156 7.57 6.39 12.24
C ASP A 156 8.14 5.23 11.42
N THR A 157 7.56 4.92 10.26
CA THR A 157 7.86 3.76 9.42
C THR A 157 7.40 2.40 9.95
N SER A 158 6.65 2.35 11.05
CA SER A 158 6.03 1.10 11.51
C SER A 158 5.03 0.58 10.48
N VAL A 159 5.12 -0.70 10.15
CA VAL A 159 4.14 -1.42 9.34
C VAL A 159 3.30 -2.27 10.27
N ILE A 160 2.01 -1.99 10.31
CA ILE A 160 1.08 -2.51 11.32
C ILE A 160 -0.03 -3.26 10.60
N ALA A 161 -0.20 -4.53 10.93
CA ALA A 161 -1.31 -5.32 10.45
C ALA A 161 -2.37 -5.46 11.54
N LEU A 162 -3.59 -5.10 11.19
CA LEU A 162 -4.76 -5.15 12.07
C LEU A 162 -5.73 -6.21 11.58
N ASP A 163 -6.39 -6.87 12.49
CA ASP A 163 -7.56 -7.67 12.15
C ASP A 163 -8.70 -6.75 11.71
N ALA A 164 -9.22 -6.96 10.51
CA ALA A 164 -10.22 -6.08 9.91
C ALA A 164 -11.52 -6.00 10.71
N LYS A 165 -11.90 -7.07 11.41
CA LYS A 165 -13.16 -7.12 12.20
C LYS A 165 -13.03 -6.47 13.58
N THR A 166 -11.85 -6.57 14.19
CA THR A 166 -11.67 -6.23 15.61
C THR A 166 -10.71 -5.07 15.87
N GLY A 167 -9.92 -4.66 14.87
CA GLY A 167 -8.87 -3.66 15.04
C GLY A 167 -7.68 -4.11 15.88
N LYS A 168 -7.63 -5.38 16.29
CA LYS A 168 -6.50 -5.92 17.07
C LYS A 168 -5.25 -6.08 16.20
N GLU A 169 -4.11 -5.77 16.77
CA GLU A 169 -2.81 -5.99 16.11
C GLU A 169 -2.59 -7.48 15.86
N LYS A 170 -2.31 -7.85 14.60
CA LYS A 170 -1.86 -9.18 14.21
C LYS A 170 -0.35 -9.27 14.29
N TRP A 171 0.32 -8.25 13.80
CA TRP A 171 1.78 -8.07 13.90
C TRP A 171 2.15 -6.61 13.66
N VAL A 172 3.30 -6.23 14.16
CA VAL A 172 3.96 -4.95 13.92
C VAL A 172 5.41 -5.21 13.54
N THR A 173 5.91 -4.49 12.55
CA THR A 173 7.32 -4.45 12.19
C THR A 173 7.71 -3.02 11.84
N THR A 174 9.01 -2.73 11.78
CA THR A 174 9.49 -1.39 11.40
C THR A 174 10.22 -1.45 10.06
N ASN A 175 10.00 -0.44 9.22
CA ASN A 175 10.74 -0.24 7.98
C ASN A 175 12.01 0.59 8.18
N LEU A 176 12.33 0.99 9.41
CA LEU A 176 13.59 1.65 9.72
C LEU A 176 14.77 0.84 9.22
N HIS A 177 15.74 1.51 8.65
CA HIS A 177 17.02 0.95 8.29
C HIS A 177 18.13 1.74 9.01
N ALA A 178 19.21 1.07 9.34
CA ALA A 178 20.39 1.70 9.88
C ALA A 178 21.07 2.55 8.79
N GLY A 179 20.78 3.78 8.77
CA GLY A 179 21.23 4.80 7.84
C GLY A 179 20.72 6.11 8.39
N THR A 180 21.25 6.44 9.56
CA THR A 180 20.98 7.73 10.17
C THR A 180 21.54 8.81 9.27
N GLY A 181 20.68 9.77 8.94
CA GLY A 181 21.16 11.01 8.34
C GLY A 181 22.29 11.62 9.17
N LYS A 182 22.99 12.57 8.58
CA LYS A 182 24.20 13.26 9.12
C LYS A 182 24.14 13.67 10.61
N TYR A 183 22.97 13.64 11.22
CA TYR A 183 22.73 14.12 12.60
C TYR A 183 22.27 13.01 13.59
N GLY A 184 22.50 11.74 13.28
CA GLY A 184 22.14 10.64 14.17
C GLY A 184 20.63 10.39 14.32
N VAL A 185 19.85 11.02 13.47
CA VAL A 185 18.40 11.05 13.55
C VAL A 185 17.85 10.53 12.22
N SER A 186 17.13 9.44 12.25
CA SER A 186 16.44 8.98 11.06
C SER A 186 15.37 9.99 10.65
N ALA A 187 15.53 10.61 9.48
CA ALA A 187 14.50 11.41 8.84
C ALA A 187 13.58 10.55 7.95
N SER A 188 13.74 9.23 8.01
CA SER A 188 12.86 8.30 7.30
C SER A 188 11.48 8.30 7.93
N THR A 189 10.46 8.56 7.12
CA THR A 189 9.06 8.58 7.56
C THR A 189 8.18 7.75 6.62
N GLY A 190 7.01 7.36 7.11
CA GLY A 190 5.99 6.65 6.36
C GLY A 190 4.81 7.56 6.05
N SER A 191 4.65 7.96 4.79
CA SER A 191 3.52 8.78 4.33
C SER A 191 2.68 8.10 3.25
N GLY A 192 3.20 7.03 2.65
CA GLY A 192 2.55 6.28 1.59
C GLY A 192 1.66 5.15 2.12
N GLN A 193 0.62 4.83 1.37
CA GLN A 193 -0.15 3.62 1.67
C GLN A 193 0.68 2.36 1.43
N PRO A 194 0.47 1.29 2.20
CA PRO A 194 0.99 -0.03 1.88
C PRO A 194 0.42 -0.55 0.56
N PHE A 195 1.17 -1.37 -0.17
CA PHE A 195 0.73 -1.99 -1.41
C PHE A 195 0.62 -3.50 -1.26
N ILE A 196 -0.53 -4.08 -1.59
CA ILE A 196 -0.77 -5.52 -1.44
C ILE A 196 -0.56 -6.21 -2.77
N ILE A 197 0.37 -7.17 -2.82
CA ILE A 197 0.60 -8.03 -3.99
C ILE A 197 0.66 -9.48 -3.51
N LYS A 198 -0.27 -10.31 -3.95
CA LYS A 198 -0.42 -11.69 -3.45
C LYS A 198 -0.45 -11.69 -1.92
N ASP A 199 0.36 -12.50 -1.27
CA ASP A 199 0.51 -12.60 0.19
C ASP A 199 1.63 -11.70 0.74
N THR A 200 1.90 -10.57 0.06
CA THR A 200 2.95 -9.63 0.48
C THR A 200 2.43 -8.21 0.64
N VAL A 201 3.10 -7.48 1.51
CA VAL A 201 2.91 -6.04 1.73
C VAL A 201 4.16 -5.30 1.31
N GLY A 202 4.04 -4.38 0.36
CA GLY A 202 5.11 -3.47 -0.03
C GLY A 202 4.92 -2.09 0.59
N VAL A 203 5.99 -1.50 1.11
CA VAL A 203 6.02 -0.12 1.58
C VAL A 203 7.29 0.59 1.12
N GLY A 204 7.15 1.87 0.81
CA GLY A 204 8.26 2.76 0.52
C GLY A 204 8.77 3.51 1.75
N CYS A 205 9.39 4.66 1.54
CA CYS A 205 9.71 5.63 2.57
C CYS A 205 9.61 7.07 2.03
N SER A 206 9.57 8.02 2.94
CA SER A 206 9.74 9.46 2.70
C SER A 206 10.97 9.97 3.41
N GLY A 207 11.48 11.15 3.02
CA GLY A 207 12.61 11.81 3.66
C GLY A 207 13.86 11.95 2.77
N ALA A 208 13.76 11.68 1.47
CA ALA A 208 14.88 11.82 0.54
C ALA A 208 15.46 13.24 0.54
N GLU A 209 14.62 14.26 0.71
CA GLU A 209 14.98 15.67 0.87
C GLU A 209 15.87 15.95 2.09
N PHE A 210 15.86 15.07 3.07
CA PHE A 210 16.71 15.12 4.28
C PHE A 210 17.91 14.16 4.20
N GLY A 211 18.23 13.67 3.00
CA GLY A 211 19.35 12.75 2.78
C GLY A 211 19.05 11.30 3.18
N VAL A 212 17.79 10.91 3.28
CA VAL A 212 17.39 9.52 3.50
C VAL A 212 17.54 8.73 2.21
N ARG A 213 18.30 7.64 2.28
CA ARG A 213 18.36 6.65 1.21
C ARG A 213 17.09 5.80 1.28
N CYS A 214 16.09 6.20 0.52
CA CYS A 214 14.81 5.51 0.51
C CYS A 214 14.89 4.11 -0.09
N ASN A 215 13.90 3.31 0.24
CA ASN A 215 13.82 1.91 -0.16
C ASN A 215 12.37 1.52 -0.44
N TRP A 216 12.20 0.43 -1.16
CA TRP A 216 10.97 -0.35 -1.20
C TRP A 216 11.20 -1.67 -0.49
N THR A 217 10.37 -1.97 0.50
CA THR A 217 10.49 -3.19 1.29
C THR A 217 9.22 -4.03 1.20
N SER A 218 9.39 -5.32 1.00
CA SER A 218 8.30 -6.30 0.98
C SER A 218 8.29 -7.14 2.24
N TYR A 219 7.10 -7.34 2.81
CA TYR A 219 6.86 -8.14 4.01
C TYR A 219 5.83 -9.23 3.73
N ASN A 220 5.94 -10.34 4.44
CA ASN A 220 4.94 -11.39 4.44
C ASN A 220 3.68 -10.93 5.19
N ILE A 221 2.51 -11.00 4.54
CA ILE A 221 1.23 -10.52 5.10
C ILE A 221 0.81 -11.27 6.37
N LYS A 222 1.22 -12.53 6.55
CA LYS A 222 0.78 -13.35 7.70
C LYS A 222 1.50 -13.01 8.99
N ASN A 223 2.78 -12.61 8.91
CA ASN A 223 3.64 -12.48 10.09
C ASN A 223 4.55 -11.26 10.12
N GLY A 224 4.50 -10.38 9.12
CA GLY A 224 5.33 -9.17 9.05
C GLY A 224 6.82 -9.41 8.83
N LYS A 225 7.25 -10.67 8.54
CA LYS A 225 8.65 -10.95 8.24
C LYS A 225 9.06 -10.29 6.93
N ARG A 226 10.17 -9.52 6.96
CA ARG A 226 10.73 -8.92 5.76
C ARG A 226 11.19 -10.02 4.80
N LEU A 227 10.75 -9.91 3.54
CA LEU A 227 11.12 -10.81 2.46
C LEU A 227 12.32 -10.28 1.68
N TRP A 228 12.26 -9.02 1.27
CA TRP A 228 13.35 -8.33 0.58
C TRP A 228 13.23 -6.81 0.75
N ARG A 229 14.31 -6.12 0.43
CA ARG A 229 14.39 -4.65 0.36
C ARG A 229 15.25 -4.26 -0.82
N ALA A 230 14.77 -3.31 -1.62
CA ALA A 230 15.52 -2.64 -2.66
C ALA A 230 15.66 -1.17 -2.31
N TYR A 231 16.85 -0.62 -2.47
CA TYR A 231 17.08 0.80 -2.26
C TYR A 231 16.83 1.60 -3.54
N SER A 232 16.48 2.87 -3.40
CA SER A 232 16.21 3.77 -4.53
C SER A 232 17.48 4.23 -5.24
N MET A 233 18.63 4.11 -4.61
CA MET A 233 19.94 4.47 -5.15
C MET A 233 21.05 3.68 -4.47
N GLY A 234 22.23 3.66 -5.09
CA GLY A 234 23.43 2.98 -4.57
C GLY A 234 23.86 1.83 -5.48
N PRO A 235 24.76 0.94 -4.98
CA PRO A 235 25.25 -0.14 -5.83
C PRO A 235 24.13 -1.08 -6.28
N ASP A 236 24.25 -1.62 -7.49
CA ASP A 236 23.25 -2.48 -8.15
C ASP A 236 22.72 -3.61 -7.26
N LYS A 237 23.59 -4.22 -6.46
CA LYS A 237 23.22 -5.26 -5.49
C LYS A 237 22.19 -4.81 -4.44
N ASP A 238 22.26 -3.56 -4.04
CA ASP A 238 21.36 -2.97 -3.04
C ASP A 238 20.03 -2.52 -3.68
N MET A 239 20.09 -2.13 -4.96
CA MET A 239 18.92 -1.77 -5.77
C MET A 239 18.20 -3.00 -6.32
N LEU A 240 18.76 -4.19 -6.17
CA LEU A 240 18.30 -5.44 -6.78
C LEU A 240 18.22 -5.38 -8.31
N VAL A 241 19.11 -4.58 -8.92
CA VAL A 241 19.23 -4.49 -10.36
C VAL A 241 19.85 -5.78 -10.91
N ASP A 242 19.20 -6.40 -11.90
CA ASP A 242 19.77 -7.48 -12.69
C ASP A 242 20.17 -6.90 -14.05
N PRO A 243 21.47 -6.76 -14.35
CA PRO A 243 21.94 -6.09 -15.57
C PRO A 243 21.47 -6.82 -16.85
N ASN A 244 21.08 -8.09 -16.76
CA ASN A 244 20.59 -8.85 -17.91
C ASN A 244 19.06 -8.78 -18.08
N LYS A 245 18.31 -8.48 -17.01
CA LYS A 245 16.84 -8.46 -17.01
C LYS A 245 16.28 -7.06 -16.87
N THR A 246 16.95 -6.19 -16.11
CA THR A 246 16.55 -4.79 -16.00
C THR A 246 16.83 -4.08 -17.31
N THR A 247 15.83 -3.39 -17.84
CA THR A 247 15.94 -2.75 -19.16
C THR A 247 15.69 -1.24 -19.07
N SER A 248 16.39 -0.51 -19.94
CA SER A 248 16.07 0.85 -20.30
C SER A 248 15.80 0.91 -21.79
N MET A 249 14.69 1.51 -22.20
CA MET A 249 14.25 1.55 -23.61
C MET A 249 14.26 0.15 -24.28
N LEU A 250 13.80 -0.87 -23.55
CA LEU A 250 13.72 -2.27 -23.97
C LEU A 250 15.08 -2.98 -24.19
N LYS A 251 16.17 -2.37 -23.78
CA LYS A 251 17.50 -2.98 -23.81
C LYS A 251 18.01 -3.23 -22.40
N PRO A 252 18.72 -4.34 -22.13
CA PRO A 252 19.39 -4.54 -20.85
C PRO A 252 20.30 -3.35 -20.53
N ILE A 253 20.26 -2.90 -19.27
CA ILE A 253 21.04 -1.73 -18.84
C ILE A 253 22.55 -2.01 -18.74
N GLY A 254 22.95 -3.29 -18.67
CA GLY A 254 24.34 -3.67 -18.50
C GLY A 254 24.83 -3.57 -17.04
N LYS A 255 26.11 -3.81 -16.83
CA LYS A 255 26.75 -3.68 -15.52
C LYS A 255 27.01 -2.22 -15.20
N ASP A 256 27.05 -1.89 -13.91
CA ASP A 256 27.43 -0.58 -13.36
C ASP A 256 26.59 0.60 -13.92
N SER A 257 25.29 0.36 -14.00
CA SER A 257 24.32 1.33 -14.52
C SER A 257 23.65 2.19 -13.43
N SER A 258 24.03 2.03 -12.19
CA SER A 258 23.51 2.76 -11.01
C SER A 258 24.39 3.94 -10.60
#